data_b56b9206863aeced178c26a8100ac75a
#
_entry.id   b56b9206863aeced178c26a8100ac75a
#
_cell.length_a   1.000
_cell.length_b   1.000
_cell.length_c   1.000
_cell.angle_alpha   90.00
_cell.angle_beta   90.00
_cell.angle_gamma   90.00
#
_symmetry.space_group_name_H-M   'P 1'
#
loop_
_entity.id
_entity.type
_entity.pdbx_description
1 polymer ?
#
loop_
_entity_poly.entity_id
_entity_poly.type
_entity_poly.pdbx_seq_one_letter_code
_entity_poly.pdbx_strand_id
1 'polypeptide(L)'
;MNPVAQDGIEALEVLERRVVDLIIADVMMPRMDGIELCERVKNDLKFSHIPLILLTAKTNLQSKIQGMETGADVYIEKPFSADYLLSVIANLIKGRQTLYESFTKNPLVMASRMATSQVDMDFIRRLQEIIHANFNNPEFKPNEIAKMMHMSRASFYRKVKGVLDVT
;
A
#
# COMPACT_ATOMS: atom_id res chain seq x y z
N MET A 1 6.03 1.48 19.32
CA MET A 1 4.75 0.93 19.80
C MET A 1 3.82 0.87 18.59
N ASN A 2 3.33 -0.32 18.24
CA ASN A 2 2.41 -0.47 17.11
C ASN A 2 1.06 0.18 17.47
N PRO A 3 0.47 1.01 16.61
CA PRO A 3 -0.84 1.57 16.85
C PRO A 3 -1.91 0.46 16.77
N VAL A 4 -2.91 0.54 17.61
CA VAL A 4 -4.08 -0.34 17.62
C VAL A 4 -5.30 0.52 17.40
N ALA A 5 -6.20 0.10 16.49
CA ALA A 5 -7.49 0.71 16.21
C ALA A 5 -8.60 -0.30 16.51
N GLN A 6 -9.75 0.18 17.00
CA GLN A 6 -10.89 -0.68 17.33
C GLN A 6 -11.76 -1.02 16.12
N ASP A 7 -11.68 -0.21 15.06
CA ASP A 7 -12.43 -0.37 13.82
C ASP A 7 -11.76 0.37 12.64
N GLY A 8 -12.35 0.27 11.47
CA GLY A 8 -11.80 0.85 10.24
C GLY A 8 -11.76 2.38 10.24
N ILE A 9 -12.68 3.07 10.93
CA ILE A 9 -12.68 4.54 11.01
C ILE A 9 -11.46 5.02 11.79
N GLU A 10 -11.25 4.45 12.98
CA GLU A 10 -10.08 4.78 13.80
C GLU A 10 -8.76 4.39 13.09
N ALA A 11 -8.76 3.27 12.34
CA ALA A 11 -7.61 2.88 11.54
C ALA A 11 -7.25 3.93 10.49
N LEU A 12 -8.23 4.48 9.75
CA LEU A 12 -7.99 5.57 8.80
C LEU A 12 -7.44 6.83 9.46
N GLU A 13 -7.93 7.20 10.65
CA GLU A 13 -7.39 8.33 11.42
C GLU A 13 -5.91 8.11 11.82
N VAL A 14 -5.56 6.87 12.19
CA VAL A 14 -4.16 6.51 12.49
C VAL A 14 -3.29 6.66 11.26
N LEU A 15 -3.75 6.21 10.08
CA LEU A 15 -3.01 6.32 8.81
C LEU A 15 -2.72 7.78 8.41
N GLU A 16 -3.64 8.70 8.70
CA GLU A 16 -3.40 10.12 8.42
C GLU A 16 -2.32 10.74 9.32
N ARG A 17 -2.15 10.22 10.54
CA ARG A 17 -1.25 10.79 11.56
C ARG A 17 0.09 10.07 11.68
N ARG A 18 0.19 8.82 11.22
CA ARG A 18 1.38 7.97 11.41
C ARG A 18 1.82 7.31 10.11
N VAL A 19 3.09 7.00 10.04
CA VAL A 19 3.62 6.10 9.01
C VAL A 19 3.35 4.67 9.45
N VAL A 20 2.72 3.89 8.58
CA VAL A 20 2.36 2.50 8.81
C VAL A 20 2.92 1.67 7.66
N ASP A 21 3.63 0.61 7.99
CA ASP A 21 4.30 -0.26 7.02
C ASP A 21 3.45 -1.47 6.61
N LEU A 22 2.45 -1.85 7.43
CA LEU A 22 1.56 -2.98 7.20
C LEU A 22 0.30 -2.82 8.04
N ILE A 23 -0.84 -3.21 7.51
CA ILE A 23 -2.14 -3.23 8.19
C ILE A 23 -2.56 -4.69 8.39
N ILE A 24 -3.01 -5.01 9.60
CA ILE A 24 -3.70 -6.27 9.91
C ILE A 24 -5.08 -5.90 10.45
N ALA A 25 -6.13 -6.30 9.77
CA ALA A 25 -7.50 -5.99 10.17
C ALA A 25 -8.35 -7.25 10.24
N ASP A 26 -9.22 -7.31 11.25
CA ASP A 26 -10.29 -8.28 11.26
C ASP A 26 -11.34 -7.90 10.21
N VAL A 27 -11.89 -8.89 9.51
CA VAL A 27 -13.05 -8.62 8.63
C VAL A 27 -14.24 -8.12 9.46
N MET A 28 -14.47 -8.71 10.65
CA MET A 28 -15.60 -8.36 11.51
C MET A 28 -15.21 -7.29 12.52
N MET A 29 -15.43 -6.03 12.18
CA MET A 29 -15.24 -4.89 13.08
C MET A 29 -16.51 -4.03 13.14
N PRO A 30 -16.75 -3.28 14.25
CA PRO A 30 -17.87 -2.36 14.34
C PRO A 30 -17.69 -1.15 13.42
N ARG A 31 -18.74 -0.43 13.13
CA ARG A 31 -18.81 0.83 12.36
C ARG A 31 -18.29 0.72 10.91
N MET A 32 -17.04 0.36 10.73
CA MET A 32 -16.40 0.09 9.44
C MET A 32 -15.66 -1.23 9.53
N ASP A 33 -16.08 -2.19 8.74
CA ASP A 33 -15.46 -3.53 8.70
C ASP A 33 -14.12 -3.55 7.96
N GLY A 34 -13.42 -4.69 8.01
CA GLY A 34 -12.11 -4.82 7.40
C GLY A 34 -12.13 -4.80 5.88
N ILE A 35 -13.25 -5.18 5.25
CA ILE A 35 -13.41 -5.17 3.80
C ILE A 35 -13.54 -3.72 3.33
N GLU A 36 -14.43 -2.95 3.93
CA GLU A 36 -14.59 -1.53 3.63
C GLU A 36 -13.32 -0.73 3.91
N LEU A 37 -12.62 -1.04 5.02
CA LEU A 37 -11.30 -0.46 5.29
C LEU A 37 -10.32 -0.76 4.17
N CYS A 38 -10.25 -2.02 3.72
CA CYS A 38 -9.36 -2.43 2.64
C CYS A 38 -9.66 -1.67 1.34
N GLU A 39 -10.91 -1.60 0.93
CA GLU A 39 -11.33 -0.84 -0.26
C GLU A 39 -10.90 0.63 -0.18
N ARG A 40 -11.14 1.28 0.96
CA ARG A 40 -10.76 2.69 1.16
C ARG A 40 -9.25 2.88 1.11
N VAL A 41 -8.49 2.01 1.76
CA VAL A 41 -7.01 2.07 1.76
C VAL A 41 -6.46 1.83 0.35
N LYS A 42 -6.95 0.81 -0.36
CA LYS A 42 -6.43 0.43 -1.68
C LYS A 42 -6.80 1.41 -2.80
N ASN A 43 -7.89 2.15 -2.63
CA ASN A 43 -8.31 3.20 -3.56
C ASN A 43 -7.77 4.59 -3.19
N ASP A 44 -7.15 4.77 -2.03
CA ASP A 44 -6.56 6.05 -1.64
C ASP A 44 -5.12 6.16 -2.15
N LEU A 45 -4.83 7.22 -2.91
CA LEU A 45 -3.50 7.48 -3.47
C LEU A 45 -2.39 7.55 -2.41
N LYS A 46 -2.70 7.94 -1.17
CA LYS A 46 -1.71 8.05 -0.10
C LYS A 46 -1.36 6.70 0.53
N PHE A 47 -2.33 5.76 0.58
CA PHE A 47 -2.25 4.54 1.40
C PHE A 47 -2.27 3.24 0.60
N SER A 48 -2.65 3.26 -0.71
CA SER A 48 -2.79 2.06 -1.54
C SER A 48 -1.55 1.16 -1.57
N HIS A 49 -0.37 1.74 -1.37
CA HIS A 49 0.89 1.01 -1.30
C HIS A 49 1.09 0.20 0.00
N ILE A 50 0.30 0.44 1.05
CA ILE A 50 0.46 -0.26 2.33
C ILE A 50 -0.09 -1.67 2.21
N PRO A 51 0.70 -2.73 2.51
CA PRO A 51 0.20 -4.10 2.55
C PRO A 51 -0.90 -4.25 3.58
N LEU A 52 -1.94 -5.00 3.24
CA LEU A 52 -3.08 -5.23 4.11
C LEU A 52 -3.42 -6.71 4.19
N ILE A 53 -3.40 -7.25 5.40
CA ILE A 53 -3.80 -8.61 5.74
C ILE A 53 -5.20 -8.56 6.34
N LEU A 54 -6.14 -9.33 5.79
CA LEU A 54 -7.48 -9.51 6.35
C LEU A 54 -7.56 -10.83 7.12
N LEU A 55 -8.01 -10.74 8.37
CA LEU A 55 -8.30 -11.89 9.21
C LEU A 55 -9.79 -12.24 9.09
N THR A 56 -10.12 -13.47 8.70
CA THR A 56 -11.51 -13.86 8.43
C THR A 56 -11.90 -15.14 9.15
N ALA A 57 -13.17 -15.28 9.51
CA ALA A 57 -13.72 -16.54 10.02
C ALA A 57 -13.97 -17.54 8.88
N LYS A 58 -13.86 -18.83 9.15
CA LYS A 58 -14.00 -19.95 8.20
C LYS A 58 -15.31 -19.97 7.41
N THR A 59 -16.36 -19.39 7.96
CA THR A 59 -17.73 -19.45 7.40
C THR A 59 -18.02 -18.44 6.29
N ASN A 60 -17.11 -17.53 5.99
CA ASN A 60 -17.35 -16.44 5.03
C ASN A 60 -16.63 -16.64 3.69
N LEU A 61 -16.98 -17.71 2.95
CA LEU A 61 -16.50 -17.92 1.58
C LEU A 61 -16.93 -16.77 0.64
N GLN A 62 -18.12 -16.20 0.85
CA GLN A 62 -18.58 -15.01 0.13
C GLN A 62 -17.72 -13.77 0.44
N SER A 63 -17.28 -13.60 1.68
CA SER A 63 -16.34 -12.53 2.06
C SER A 63 -14.95 -12.73 1.43
N LYS A 64 -14.53 -13.99 1.19
CA LYS A 64 -13.30 -14.27 0.44
C LYS A 64 -13.39 -13.82 -1.03
N ILE A 65 -14.54 -14.05 -1.67
CA ILE A 65 -14.76 -13.67 -3.08
C ILE A 65 -14.84 -12.14 -3.21
N GLN A 66 -15.63 -11.47 -2.37
CA GLN A 66 -15.64 -10.00 -2.29
C GLN A 66 -14.27 -9.43 -1.93
N GLY A 67 -13.59 -10.07 -1.01
CA GLY A 67 -12.27 -9.64 -0.58
C GLY A 67 -11.19 -9.77 -1.65
N MET A 68 -11.24 -10.73 -2.55
CA MET A 68 -10.32 -10.82 -3.70
C MET A 68 -10.51 -9.66 -4.68
N GLU A 69 -11.72 -9.09 -4.76
CA GLU A 69 -12.03 -7.89 -5.55
C GLU A 69 -11.61 -6.60 -4.84
N THR A 70 -11.47 -6.61 -3.50
CA THR A 70 -11.09 -5.41 -2.71
C THR A 70 -9.59 -5.10 -2.71
N GLY A 71 -8.75 -6.01 -3.25
CA GLY A 71 -7.31 -5.79 -3.39
C GLY A 71 -6.48 -6.02 -2.13
N ALA A 72 -6.99 -6.75 -1.13
CA ALA A 72 -6.17 -7.17 0.01
C ALA A 72 -5.01 -8.06 -0.43
N ASP A 73 -3.83 -7.87 0.16
CA ASP A 73 -2.63 -8.60 -0.23
C ASP A 73 -2.67 -10.06 0.25
N VAL A 74 -3.26 -10.30 1.43
CA VAL A 74 -3.39 -11.65 2.01
C VAL A 74 -4.67 -11.78 2.84
N TYR A 75 -5.27 -12.97 2.79
CA TYR A 75 -6.37 -13.40 3.67
C TYR A 75 -5.89 -14.52 4.58
N ILE A 76 -6.11 -14.37 5.89
CA ILE A 76 -5.78 -15.40 6.87
C ILE A 76 -7.06 -15.85 7.57
N GLU A 77 -7.33 -17.15 7.47
CA GLU A 77 -8.49 -17.77 8.10
C GLU A 77 -8.23 -18.06 9.58
N LYS A 78 -9.17 -17.71 10.45
CA LYS A 78 -9.15 -18.03 11.87
C LYS A 78 -9.71 -19.44 12.11
N PRO A 79 -9.11 -20.23 13.03
CA PRO A 79 -7.94 -19.94 13.85
C PRO A 79 -6.61 -20.10 13.10
N PHE A 80 -5.63 -19.27 13.39
CA PHE A 80 -4.28 -19.36 12.86
C PHE A 80 -3.23 -19.36 13.97
N SER A 81 -2.04 -19.89 13.70
CA SER A 81 -0.92 -19.81 14.64
C SER A 81 -0.18 -18.46 14.50
N ALA A 82 0.41 -18.00 15.61
CA ALA A 82 1.25 -16.81 15.59
C ALA A 82 2.42 -16.94 14.59
N ASP A 83 3.05 -18.13 14.53
CA ASP A 83 4.16 -18.40 13.62
C ASP A 83 3.75 -18.28 12.15
N TYR A 84 2.54 -18.74 11.80
CA TYR A 84 2.00 -18.56 10.45
C TYR A 84 1.81 -17.09 10.12
N LEU A 85 1.17 -16.32 11.00
CA LEU A 85 0.99 -14.87 10.78
C LEU A 85 2.33 -14.16 10.64
N LEU A 86 3.30 -14.45 11.51
CA LEU A 86 4.65 -13.85 11.44
C LEU A 86 5.36 -14.22 10.13
N SER A 87 5.22 -15.46 9.64
CA SER A 87 5.81 -15.87 8.37
C SER A 87 5.20 -15.13 7.18
N VAL A 88 3.89 -14.90 7.19
CA VAL A 88 3.19 -14.12 6.16
C VAL A 88 3.67 -12.66 6.17
N ILE A 89 3.74 -12.03 7.34
CA ILE A 89 4.26 -10.66 7.50
C ILE A 89 5.68 -10.56 6.96
N ALA A 90 6.57 -11.48 7.37
CA ALA A 90 7.97 -11.50 6.92
C ALA A 90 8.07 -11.65 5.40
N ASN A 91 7.25 -12.49 4.78
CA ASN A 91 7.22 -12.68 3.34
C ASN A 91 6.73 -11.43 2.58
N LEU A 92 5.70 -10.74 3.09
CA LEU A 92 5.21 -9.49 2.49
C LEU A 92 6.28 -8.40 2.54
N ILE A 93 6.95 -8.24 3.68
CA ILE A 93 8.02 -7.24 3.84
C ILE A 93 9.23 -7.61 2.95
N LYS A 94 9.67 -8.89 2.97
CA LYS A 94 10.80 -9.35 2.17
C LYS A 94 10.53 -9.27 0.67
N GLY A 95 9.31 -9.59 0.23
CA GLY A 95 8.92 -9.50 -1.17
C GLY A 95 9.11 -8.08 -1.72
N ARG A 96 8.80 -7.07 -0.93
CA ARG A 96 9.05 -5.67 -1.28
C ARG A 96 10.53 -5.34 -1.41
N GLN A 97 11.37 -5.79 -0.47
CA GLN A 97 12.82 -5.58 -0.53
C GLN A 97 13.44 -6.20 -1.78
N THR A 98 13.00 -7.42 -2.16
CA THR A 98 13.50 -8.09 -3.38
C THR A 98 13.09 -7.34 -4.65
N LEU A 99 11.88 -6.79 -4.69
CA LEU A 99 11.42 -5.94 -5.80
C LEU A 99 12.25 -4.67 -5.90
N TYR A 100 12.57 -4.04 -4.77
CA TYR A 100 13.44 -2.86 -4.70
C TYR A 100 14.85 -3.14 -5.25
N GLU A 101 15.50 -4.23 -4.84
CA GLU A 101 16.82 -4.61 -5.36
C GLU A 101 16.80 -4.84 -6.88
N SER A 102 15.70 -5.35 -7.41
CA SER A 102 15.50 -5.53 -8.84
C SER A 102 15.24 -4.20 -9.56
N PHE A 103 14.55 -3.24 -8.90
CA PHE A 103 14.31 -1.89 -9.43
C PHE A 103 15.62 -1.10 -9.57
N THR A 104 16.53 -1.19 -8.62
CA THR A 104 17.84 -0.50 -8.71
C THR A 104 18.67 -0.98 -9.88
N LYS A 105 18.45 -2.21 -10.34
CA LYS A 105 19.14 -2.79 -11.51
C LYS A 105 18.47 -2.46 -12.85
N ASN A 106 17.12 -2.26 -12.89
CA ASN A 106 16.35 -1.99 -14.10
C ASN A 106 15.11 -1.12 -13.81
N PRO A 107 15.29 0.20 -13.59
CA PRO A 107 14.22 1.08 -13.12
C PRO A 107 12.98 1.16 -14.04
N LEU A 108 13.20 1.17 -15.36
CA LEU A 108 12.13 1.38 -16.34
C LEU A 108 11.20 0.17 -16.52
N VAL A 109 11.73 -1.05 -16.31
CA VAL A 109 10.96 -2.28 -16.53
C VAL A 109 10.25 -2.73 -15.25
N MET A 110 10.78 -2.36 -14.09
CA MET A 110 10.31 -2.84 -12.78
C MET A 110 9.26 -1.94 -12.13
N ALA A 111 9.17 -0.66 -12.49
CA ALA A 111 8.22 0.26 -11.89
C ALA A 111 6.76 -0.26 -11.95
N SER A 112 6.36 -0.84 -13.08
CA SER A 112 5.03 -1.43 -13.24
C SER A 112 4.79 -2.72 -12.44
N ARG A 113 5.87 -3.43 -12.04
CA ARG A 113 5.78 -4.64 -11.21
C ARG A 113 5.74 -4.37 -9.72
N MET A 114 6.13 -3.15 -9.30
CA MET A 114 6.11 -2.74 -7.89
C MET A 114 4.74 -2.21 -7.47
N ALA A 115 3.90 -1.84 -8.43
CA ALA A 115 2.55 -1.39 -8.16
C ALA A 115 1.68 -2.56 -7.68
N THR A 116 1.18 -2.48 -6.46
CA THR A 116 0.31 -3.49 -5.84
C THR A 116 -1.18 -3.23 -6.14
N SER A 117 -1.50 -2.05 -6.67
CA SER A 117 -2.85 -1.64 -7.02
C SER A 117 -2.87 -0.85 -8.34
N GLN A 118 -4.07 -0.71 -8.94
CA GLN A 118 -4.25 0.15 -10.13
C GLN A 118 -3.84 1.60 -9.84
N VAL A 119 -4.14 2.09 -8.64
CA VAL A 119 -3.77 3.43 -8.17
C VAL A 119 -2.25 3.61 -8.12
N ASP A 120 -1.51 2.58 -7.72
CA ASP A 120 -0.05 2.61 -7.71
C ASP A 120 0.53 2.59 -9.13
N MET A 121 -0.07 1.81 -10.04
CA MET A 121 0.33 1.81 -11.45
C MET A 121 0.11 3.17 -12.10
N ASP A 122 -1.04 3.79 -11.88
CA ASP A 122 -1.35 5.12 -12.41
C ASP A 122 -0.43 6.20 -11.83
N PHE A 123 -0.08 6.10 -10.54
CA PHE A 123 0.89 6.97 -9.90
C PHE A 123 2.27 6.86 -10.56
N ILE A 124 2.79 5.63 -10.75
CA ILE A 124 4.10 5.40 -11.37
C ILE A 124 4.10 5.91 -12.81
N ARG A 125 3.06 5.60 -13.60
CA ARG A 125 2.94 6.08 -14.98
C ARG A 125 2.97 7.60 -15.04
N ARG A 126 2.17 8.27 -14.21
CA ARG A 126 2.14 9.74 -14.15
C ARG A 126 3.48 10.33 -13.74
N LEU A 127 4.16 9.71 -12.77
CA LEU A 127 5.49 10.12 -12.34
C LEU A 127 6.51 10.02 -13.48
N GLN A 128 6.48 8.93 -14.26
CA GLN A 128 7.35 8.74 -15.42
C GLN A 128 7.09 9.80 -16.51
N GLU A 129 5.82 10.08 -16.82
CA GLU A 129 5.44 11.12 -17.79
C GLU A 129 6.01 12.50 -17.39
N ILE A 130 5.88 12.88 -16.11
CA ILE A 130 6.40 14.15 -15.59
C ILE A 130 7.94 14.21 -15.72
N ILE A 131 8.62 13.14 -15.34
CA ILE A 131 10.09 13.07 -15.42
C ILE A 131 10.54 13.16 -16.89
N HIS A 132 9.92 12.39 -17.79
CA HIS A 132 10.26 12.41 -19.22
C HIS A 132 10.01 13.79 -19.85
N ALA A 133 8.89 14.44 -19.55
CA ALA A 133 8.56 15.75 -20.08
C ALA A 133 9.54 16.84 -19.63
N ASN A 134 10.21 16.65 -18.48
CA ASN A 134 11.10 17.64 -17.90
C ASN A 134 12.59 17.21 -17.88
N PHE A 135 12.92 16.09 -18.51
CA PHE A 135 14.27 15.50 -18.44
C PHE A 135 15.38 16.45 -18.94
N ASN A 136 15.08 17.24 -19.95
CA ASN A 136 16.02 18.19 -20.55
C ASN A 136 15.91 19.62 -19.96
N ASN A 137 15.09 19.84 -18.92
CA ASN A 137 14.93 21.14 -18.30
C ASN A 137 15.87 21.28 -17.08
N PRO A 138 16.97 22.08 -17.21
CA PRO A 138 17.94 22.24 -16.12
C PRO A 138 17.37 22.98 -14.89
N GLU A 139 16.28 23.71 -15.06
CA GLU A 139 15.60 24.45 -13.97
C GLU A 139 14.59 23.59 -13.22
N PHE A 140 14.29 22.38 -13.71
CA PHE A 140 13.31 21.48 -13.11
C PHE A 140 13.81 20.93 -11.77
N LYS A 141 13.08 21.21 -10.71
CA LYS A 141 13.43 20.78 -9.36
C LYS A 141 12.56 19.63 -8.88
N PRO A 142 13.11 18.64 -8.14
CA PRO A 142 12.33 17.52 -7.60
C PRO A 142 11.10 17.94 -6.78
N ASN A 143 11.15 19.11 -6.14
CA ASN A 143 10.02 19.65 -5.37
C ASN A 143 8.80 20.02 -6.24
N GLU A 144 8.98 20.21 -7.53
CA GLU A 144 7.89 20.53 -8.47
C GLU A 144 7.10 19.29 -8.84
N ILE A 145 7.72 18.11 -8.78
CA ILE A 145 7.04 16.84 -9.07
C ILE A 145 5.82 16.66 -8.14
N ALA A 146 5.98 16.91 -6.85
CA ALA A 146 4.87 16.76 -5.91
C ALA A 146 3.67 17.66 -6.28
N LYS A 147 3.93 18.91 -6.71
CA LYS A 147 2.89 19.85 -7.16
C LYS A 147 2.21 19.33 -8.43
N MET A 148 2.98 18.85 -9.42
CA MET A 148 2.45 18.30 -10.67
C MET A 148 1.67 17.00 -10.46
N MET A 149 1.97 16.28 -9.37
CA MET A 149 1.22 15.10 -8.91
C MET A 149 0.00 15.47 -8.05
N HIS A 150 -0.27 16.77 -7.82
CA HIS A 150 -1.35 17.28 -6.96
C HIS A 150 -1.26 16.74 -5.51
N MET A 151 -0.05 16.55 -5.02
CA MET A 151 0.21 16.00 -3.69
C MET A 151 0.96 17.00 -2.80
N SER A 152 0.75 16.90 -1.47
CA SER A 152 1.67 17.53 -0.54
C SER A 152 3.05 16.89 -0.65
N ARG A 153 4.10 17.66 -0.37
CA ARG A 153 5.47 17.12 -0.38
C ARG A 153 5.63 15.89 0.52
N ALA A 154 5.05 15.93 1.72
CA ALA A 154 5.13 14.82 2.67
C ALA A 154 4.41 13.56 2.15
N SER A 155 3.20 13.72 1.57
CA SER A 155 2.45 12.61 0.98
C SER A 155 3.16 12.02 -0.23
N PHE A 156 3.73 12.88 -1.09
CA PHE A 156 4.50 12.45 -2.25
C PHE A 156 5.71 11.60 -1.84
N TYR A 157 6.53 12.09 -0.90
CA TYR A 157 7.70 11.33 -0.45
C TYR A 157 7.33 10.00 0.23
N ARG A 158 6.26 9.98 1.05
CA ARG A 158 5.75 8.73 1.64
C ARG A 158 5.30 7.76 0.56
N LYS A 159 4.56 8.24 -0.44
CA LYS A 159 4.09 7.42 -1.55
C LYS A 159 5.24 6.85 -2.37
N VAL A 160 6.19 7.69 -2.76
CA VAL A 160 7.40 7.26 -3.50
C VAL A 160 8.17 6.23 -2.69
N LYS A 161 8.42 6.51 -1.40
CA LYS A 161 9.09 5.56 -0.51
C LYS A 161 8.31 4.24 -0.41
N GLY A 162 7.00 4.30 -0.23
CA GLY A 162 6.17 3.10 -0.06
C GLY A 162 6.02 2.27 -1.33
N VAL A 163 5.95 2.90 -2.50
CA VAL A 163 5.82 2.19 -3.78
C VAL A 163 7.18 1.71 -4.30
N LEU A 164 8.22 2.53 -4.18
CA LEU A 164 9.56 2.24 -4.72
C LEU A 164 10.54 1.75 -3.64
N ASP A 165 10.13 1.72 -2.37
CA ASP A 165 10.95 1.32 -1.20
C ASP A 165 12.32 2.02 -1.13
N VAL A 166 12.39 3.27 -1.58
CA VAL A 166 13.63 4.09 -1.54
C VAL A 166 13.79 4.73 -0.16
N THR A 167 14.98 4.65 0.40
CA THR A 167 15.37 5.28 1.67
C THR A 167 15.67 6.77 1.51
#